data_6ac6c41f691cf22b3854971c58464ade
#
_entry.id   6ac6c41f691cf22b3854971c58464ade
#
_cell.length_a   1.000
_cell.length_b   1.000
_cell.length_c   1.000
_cell.angle_alpha   90.00
_cell.angle_beta   90.00
_cell.angle_gamma   90.00
#
_symmetry.space_group_name_H-M   'P 1'
#
loop_
_entity.id
_entity.type
_entity.pdbx_description
1 polymer ?
#
loop_
_entity_poly.entity_id
_entity_poly.type
_entity_poly.pdbx_seq_one_letter_code
_entity_poly.pdbx_strand_id
1 'polypeptide(L)'
;MSLCIRRDCMRQPQTIWSLCAFIFGLMGIIFVFLGMLFYITDIPVNGGCNWFFIPIGAILLLGSIVCLARCGLQEQRRKHLKTNGISVVGKIQSVRHLVWINWNTKTFVNWPGQCSPWVVQCSYCYGGRTYTVKSLLSWIKPATDFQQPVIYLDPRNPVHAYVDMDTIKWELSSF
;
A
#
# COMPACT_ATOMS: atom_id res chain seq x y z
N MET A 1 -27.41 11.60 7.35
CA MET A 1 -27.26 12.18 5.99
C MET A 1 -25.78 12.47 5.80
N SER A 2 -25.03 11.44 5.41
CA SER A 2 -23.57 11.48 5.32
C SER A 2 -23.18 11.70 3.88
N LEU A 3 -23.00 12.95 3.50
CA LEU A 3 -22.45 13.29 2.19
C LEU A 3 -20.96 12.97 2.17
N CYS A 4 -20.69 11.83 1.60
CA CYS A 4 -19.49 11.35 1.03
C CYS A 4 -18.62 12.46 0.44
N ILE A 5 -17.51 12.77 1.09
CA ILE A 5 -16.40 13.47 0.44
C ILE A 5 -15.69 12.42 -0.45
N ARG A 6 -16.36 12.07 -1.53
CA ARG A 6 -15.78 11.35 -2.65
C ARG A 6 -15.28 12.40 -3.64
N ARG A 7 -14.23 13.13 -3.29
CA ARG A 7 -13.47 13.93 -4.25
C ARG A 7 -12.22 13.16 -4.63
N ASP A 8 -12.13 12.85 -5.90
CA ASP A 8 -11.03 12.46 -6.77
C ASP A 8 -9.61 12.61 -6.21
N CYS A 9 -9.34 11.98 -5.06
CA CYS A 9 -7.99 11.63 -4.68
C CYS A 9 -7.62 10.42 -5.54
N MET A 10 -6.56 10.49 -6.33
CA MET A 10 -5.87 9.30 -6.81
C MET A 10 -5.93 8.27 -5.70
N ARG A 11 -6.52 7.11 -5.98
CA ARG A 11 -6.74 6.06 -4.97
C ARG A 11 -5.43 5.82 -4.24
N GLN A 12 -5.36 6.30 -3.01
CA GLN A 12 -4.15 6.20 -2.19
C GLN A 12 -3.72 4.74 -2.09
N PRO A 13 -2.42 4.44 -2.24
CA PRO A 13 -1.94 3.07 -2.19
C PRO A 13 -2.24 2.46 -0.82
N GLN A 14 -2.99 1.36 -0.81
CA GLN A 14 -3.37 0.65 0.43
C GLN A 14 -2.33 -0.38 0.85
N THR A 15 -1.37 -0.69 -0.03
CA THR A 15 -0.30 -1.66 0.23
C THR A 15 1.05 -1.08 -0.18
N ILE A 16 2.11 -1.55 0.48
CA ILE A 16 3.48 -1.20 0.10
C ILE A 16 3.77 -1.62 -1.35
N TRP A 17 3.23 -2.75 -1.79
CA TRP A 17 3.39 -3.24 -3.16
C TRP A 17 2.77 -2.30 -4.22
N SER A 18 1.60 -1.71 -3.92
CA SER A 18 0.99 -0.74 -4.83
C SER A 18 1.78 0.56 -4.91
N LEU A 19 2.38 0.98 -3.80
CA LEU A 19 3.28 2.14 -3.76
C LEU A 19 4.56 1.89 -4.56
N CYS A 20 5.20 0.73 -4.37
CA CYS A 20 6.38 0.34 -5.15
C CYS A 20 6.06 0.23 -6.64
N ALA A 21 4.92 -0.35 -7.00
CA ALA A 21 4.48 -0.45 -8.40
C ALA A 21 4.34 0.92 -9.05
N PHE A 22 3.77 1.88 -8.34
CA PHE A 22 3.61 3.25 -8.83
C PHE A 22 4.96 3.94 -9.04
N ILE A 23 5.87 3.85 -8.06
CA ILE A 23 7.20 4.49 -8.15
C ILE A 23 8.01 3.87 -9.28
N PHE A 24 8.10 2.54 -9.33
CA PHE A 24 8.87 1.84 -10.37
C PHE A 24 8.26 2.05 -11.76
N GLY A 25 6.93 2.10 -11.87
CA GLY A 25 6.25 2.39 -13.11
C GLY A 25 6.57 3.79 -13.63
N LEU A 26 6.42 4.80 -12.78
CA LEU A 26 6.70 6.19 -13.14
C LEU A 26 8.17 6.38 -13.54
N MET A 27 9.09 5.92 -12.70
CA MET A 27 10.53 6.00 -12.98
C MET A 27 10.90 5.24 -14.24
N GLY A 28 10.35 4.04 -14.44
CA GLY A 28 10.59 3.23 -15.62
C GLY A 28 10.16 3.93 -16.91
N ILE A 29 8.98 4.54 -16.92
CA ILE A 29 8.49 5.32 -18.07
C ILE A 29 9.41 6.51 -18.36
N ILE A 30 9.83 7.26 -17.33
CA ILE A 30 10.74 8.40 -17.50
C ILE A 30 12.07 7.94 -18.10
N PHE A 31 12.68 6.86 -17.57
CA PHE A 31 13.97 6.38 -18.08
C PHE A 31 13.88 5.85 -19.51
N VAL A 32 12.80 5.14 -19.87
CA VAL A 32 12.60 4.69 -21.25
C VAL A 32 12.42 5.88 -22.17
N PHE A 33 11.62 6.87 -21.77
CA PHE A 33 11.41 8.08 -22.57
C PHE A 33 12.70 8.86 -22.79
N LEU A 34 13.48 9.10 -21.72
CA LEU A 34 14.80 9.76 -21.82
C LEU A 34 15.76 8.96 -22.68
N GLY A 35 15.81 7.65 -22.52
CA GLY A 35 16.66 6.78 -23.33
C GLY A 35 16.30 6.81 -24.80
N MET A 36 15.01 6.84 -25.12
CA MET A 36 14.52 6.96 -26.49
C MET A 36 14.88 8.33 -27.10
N LEU A 37 14.76 9.40 -26.30
CA LEU A 37 15.10 10.76 -26.73
C LEU A 37 16.61 10.86 -27.02
N PHE A 38 17.47 10.36 -26.14
CA PHE A 38 18.94 10.37 -26.38
C PHE A 38 19.33 9.49 -27.59
N TYR A 39 18.63 8.38 -27.79
CA TYR A 39 18.87 7.52 -28.96
C TYR A 39 18.52 8.24 -30.27
N ILE A 40 17.38 8.95 -30.32
CA ILE A 40 16.94 9.67 -31.53
C ILE A 40 17.79 10.91 -31.81
N THR A 41 18.22 11.62 -30.76
CA THR A 41 19.04 12.85 -30.90
C THR A 41 20.53 12.57 -31.05
N ASP A 42 20.92 11.31 -30.97
CA ASP A 42 22.32 10.83 -31.04
C ASP A 42 23.27 11.52 -30.07
N ILE A 43 22.74 11.91 -28.90
CA ILE A 43 23.51 12.53 -27.81
C ILE A 43 24.26 11.43 -27.04
N PRO A 44 25.61 11.43 -27.03
CA PRO A 44 26.36 10.41 -26.32
C PRO A 44 26.22 10.60 -24.81
N VAL A 45 25.81 9.52 -24.12
CA VAL A 45 25.68 9.47 -22.66
C VAL A 45 26.63 8.38 -22.15
N ASN A 46 27.31 8.63 -21.04
CA ASN A 46 28.11 7.64 -20.33
C ASN A 46 29.10 6.84 -21.21
N GLY A 47 30.09 7.51 -21.78
CA GLY A 47 31.14 6.88 -22.57
C GLY A 47 30.78 6.56 -24.03
N GLY A 48 29.78 7.24 -24.59
CA GLY A 48 29.35 7.10 -25.99
C GLY A 48 28.16 6.17 -26.21
N CYS A 49 27.54 5.70 -25.13
CA CYS A 49 26.37 4.81 -25.21
C CYS A 49 25.07 5.62 -25.12
N ASN A 50 24.43 5.91 -26.23
CA ASN A 50 23.19 6.70 -26.30
C ASN A 50 21.93 5.92 -25.89
N TRP A 51 22.00 4.59 -25.73
CA TRP A 51 20.88 3.73 -25.34
C TRP A 51 20.90 3.27 -23.86
N PHE A 52 21.83 3.80 -23.04
CA PHE A 52 22.07 3.35 -21.65
C PHE A 52 20.83 3.36 -20.74
N PHE A 53 19.94 4.34 -20.91
CA PHE A 53 18.75 4.47 -20.05
C PHE A 53 17.62 3.50 -20.40
N ILE A 54 17.59 2.94 -21.61
CA ILE A 54 16.54 2.03 -22.06
C ILE A 54 16.48 0.75 -21.23
N PRO A 55 17.59 -0.01 -21.02
CA PRO A 55 17.57 -1.21 -20.21
C PRO A 55 17.24 -0.93 -18.73
N ILE A 56 17.68 0.19 -18.18
CA ILE A 56 17.35 0.58 -16.80
C ILE A 56 15.85 0.80 -16.68
N GLY A 57 15.26 1.56 -17.60
CA GLY A 57 13.82 1.77 -17.62
C GLY A 57 13.02 0.47 -17.81
N ALA A 58 13.50 -0.43 -18.67
CA ALA A 58 12.88 -1.74 -18.89
C ALA A 58 12.88 -2.60 -17.61
N ILE A 59 14.00 -2.65 -16.87
CA ILE A 59 14.10 -3.37 -15.60
C ILE A 59 13.12 -2.80 -14.56
N LEU A 60 13.02 -1.48 -14.45
CA LEU A 60 12.08 -0.81 -13.56
C LEU A 60 10.63 -1.13 -13.93
N LEU A 61 10.28 -1.14 -15.21
CA LEU A 61 8.93 -1.51 -15.67
C LEU A 61 8.60 -2.97 -15.35
N LEU A 62 9.55 -3.89 -15.55
CA LEU A 62 9.38 -5.28 -15.13
C LEU A 62 9.15 -5.41 -13.63
N GLY A 63 9.92 -4.68 -12.82
CA GLY A 63 9.72 -4.60 -11.37
C GLY A 63 8.32 -4.10 -11.00
N SER A 64 7.83 -3.07 -11.70
CA SER A 64 6.46 -2.56 -11.53
C SER A 64 5.40 -3.63 -11.81
N ILE A 65 5.55 -4.38 -12.92
CA ILE A 65 4.62 -5.47 -13.28
C ILE A 65 4.58 -6.55 -12.19
N VAL A 66 5.74 -6.95 -11.67
CA VAL A 66 5.83 -7.95 -10.57
C VAL A 66 5.12 -7.42 -9.33
N CYS A 67 5.30 -6.15 -8.97
CA CYS A 67 4.62 -5.53 -7.82
C CYS A 67 3.09 -5.48 -8.02
N LEU A 68 2.61 -5.16 -9.22
CA LEU A 68 1.19 -5.17 -9.55
C LEU A 68 0.60 -6.59 -9.48
N ALA A 69 1.29 -7.59 -10.00
CA ALA A 69 0.86 -8.99 -9.90
C ALA A 69 0.74 -9.43 -8.42
N ARG A 70 1.73 -9.09 -7.59
CA ARG A 70 1.68 -9.35 -6.14
C ARG A 70 0.51 -8.65 -5.46
N CYS A 71 0.25 -7.40 -5.82
CA CYS A 71 -0.89 -6.63 -5.32
C CYS A 71 -2.22 -7.31 -5.68
N GLY A 72 -2.39 -7.74 -6.94
CA GLY A 72 -3.59 -8.44 -7.41
C GLY A 72 -3.81 -9.77 -6.69
N LEU A 73 -2.76 -10.56 -6.51
CA LEU A 73 -2.85 -11.83 -5.76
C LEU A 73 -3.24 -11.61 -4.29
N GLN A 74 -2.71 -10.57 -3.63
CA GLN A 74 -3.11 -10.23 -2.27
C GLN A 74 -4.57 -9.81 -2.18
N GLU A 75 -5.04 -9.03 -3.13
CA GLU A 75 -6.44 -8.60 -3.19
C GLU A 75 -7.40 -9.77 -3.43
N GLN A 76 -7.06 -10.70 -4.32
CA GLN A 76 -7.84 -11.92 -4.53
C GLN A 76 -7.91 -12.77 -3.26
N ARG A 77 -6.78 -12.96 -2.55
CA ARG A 77 -6.75 -13.69 -1.26
C ARG A 77 -7.64 -13.02 -0.21
N ARG A 78 -7.64 -11.69 -0.13
CA ARG A 78 -8.50 -10.95 0.81
C ARG A 78 -9.97 -11.16 0.49
N LYS A 79 -10.36 -11.04 -0.77
CA LYS A 79 -11.74 -11.29 -1.21
C LYS A 79 -12.17 -12.73 -0.88
N HIS A 80 -11.29 -13.69 -1.14
CA HIS A 80 -11.55 -15.10 -0.79
C HIS A 80 -11.71 -15.29 0.72
N LEU A 81 -10.85 -14.68 1.55
CA LEU A 81 -10.95 -14.74 3.01
C LEU A 81 -12.22 -14.06 3.52
N LYS A 82 -12.64 -12.93 2.94
CA LYS A 82 -13.86 -12.23 3.33
C LYS A 82 -15.12 -13.05 2.99
N THR A 83 -15.07 -13.88 1.94
CA THR A 83 -16.22 -14.71 1.51
C THR A 83 -16.25 -16.07 2.20
N ASN A 84 -15.09 -16.74 2.33
CA ASN A 84 -14.99 -18.15 2.76
C ASN A 84 -14.24 -18.33 4.08
N GLY A 85 -13.69 -17.27 4.65
CA GLY A 85 -12.93 -17.31 5.90
C GLY A 85 -13.82 -17.32 7.15
N ILE A 86 -13.23 -17.69 8.27
CA ILE A 86 -13.86 -17.58 9.59
C ILE A 86 -13.58 -16.18 10.14
N SER A 87 -14.62 -15.51 10.64
CA SER A 87 -14.49 -14.22 11.30
C SER A 87 -14.19 -14.42 12.79
N VAL A 88 -13.16 -13.74 13.27
CA VAL A 88 -12.77 -13.74 14.70
C VAL A 88 -12.60 -12.30 15.15
N VAL A 89 -12.99 -12.02 16.38
CA VAL A 89 -12.78 -10.72 16.99
C VAL A 89 -11.33 -10.60 17.47
N GLY A 90 -10.64 -9.56 17.00
CA GLY A 90 -9.28 -9.27 17.40
C GLY A 90 -9.20 -8.14 18.42
N LYS A 91 -7.99 -7.93 18.94
CA LYS A 91 -7.65 -6.81 19.82
C LYS A 91 -6.51 -6.02 19.20
N ILE A 92 -6.61 -4.70 19.19
CA ILE A 92 -5.51 -3.84 18.73
C ILE A 92 -4.38 -3.94 19.73
N GLN A 93 -3.19 -4.35 19.26
CA GLN A 93 -1.99 -4.48 20.07
C GLN A 93 -1.11 -3.22 19.97
N SER A 94 -0.93 -2.71 18.76
CA SER A 94 -0.15 -1.50 18.53
C SER A 94 -0.60 -0.77 17.26
N VAL A 95 -0.42 0.53 17.27
CA VAL A 95 -0.64 1.41 16.12
C VAL A 95 0.70 2.04 15.77
N ARG A 96 1.13 1.91 14.52
CA ARG A 96 2.40 2.46 14.05
C ARG A 96 2.17 3.49 12.95
N HIS A 97 2.76 4.65 13.12
CA HIS A 97 2.81 5.70 12.11
C HIS A 97 4.06 5.52 11.26
N LEU A 98 3.90 5.34 9.95
CA LEU A 98 5.01 5.12 9.02
C LEU A 98 5.50 6.46 8.45
N VAL A 99 6.20 7.24 9.27
CA VAL A 99 6.66 8.61 8.96
C VAL A 99 7.60 8.68 7.74
N TRP A 100 8.27 7.56 7.42
CA TRP A 100 9.17 7.45 6.28
C TRP A 100 8.46 7.34 4.93
N ILE A 101 7.15 7.04 4.92
CA ILE A 101 6.31 7.07 3.72
C ILE A 101 5.53 8.39 3.75
N ASN A 102 5.80 9.27 2.79
CA ASN A 102 5.05 10.50 2.62
C ASN A 102 4.37 10.50 1.24
N TRP A 103 3.05 10.61 1.22
CA TRP A 103 2.25 10.67 0.00
C TRP A 103 1.55 12.01 -0.08
N ASN A 104 2.18 12.95 -0.79
CA ASN A 104 1.59 14.27 -0.98
C ASN A 104 1.22 14.48 -2.44
N THR A 105 -0.06 14.74 -2.69
CA THR A 105 -0.60 15.03 -4.03
C THR A 105 -0.79 16.52 -4.30
N LYS A 106 -0.68 17.39 -3.29
CA LYS A 106 -1.11 18.80 -3.46
C LYS A 106 -0.02 19.86 -3.29
N THR A 107 1.01 19.63 -2.50
CA THR A 107 2.09 20.63 -2.30
C THR A 107 3.41 19.97 -1.89
N PHE A 108 4.52 20.49 -2.44
CA PHE A 108 5.89 20.10 -2.05
C PHE A 108 6.28 20.52 -0.62
N VAL A 109 5.40 21.17 0.13
CA VAL A 109 5.69 21.89 1.37
C VAL A 109 4.97 21.31 2.57
N ASN A 110 4.74 20.00 2.65
CA ASN A 110 4.18 19.41 3.87
C ASN A 110 5.28 18.81 4.75
N TRP A 111 5.14 19.05 6.06
CA TRP A 111 6.04 18.49 7.06
C TRP A 111 6.03 16.96 7.05
N PRO A 112 7.17 16.30 7.31
CA PRO A 112 7.23 14.85 7.43
C PRO A 112 6.20 14.34 8.44
N GLY A 113 5.42 13.34 8.04
CA GLY A 113 4.40 12.72 8.87
C GLY A 113 2.97 13.23 8.66
N GLN A 114 2.75 14.37 8.02
CA GLN A 114 1.41 14.92 7.82
C GLN A 114 0.55 14.08 6.85
N CYS A 115 1.19 13.45 5.86
CA CYS A 115 0.55 12.57 4.87
C CYS A 115 1.17 11.16 4.91
N SER A 116 1.46 10.66 6.10
CA SER A 116 2.06 9.35 6.30
C SER A 116 1.01 8.33 6.73
N PRO A 117 1.08 7.08 6.24
CA PRO A 117 0.09 6.08 6.56
C PRO A 117 0.29 5.48 7.96
N TRP A 118 -0.81 4.99 8.48
CA TRP A 118 -0.88 4.25 9.73
C TRP A 118 -1.05 2.75 9.47
N VAL A 119 -0.45 1.93 10.31
CA VAL A 119 -0.62 0.47 10.32
C VAL A 119 -1.04 0.04 11.71
N VAL A 120 -2.12 -0.70 11.78
CA VAL A 120 -2.63 -1.28 13.02
C VAL A 120 -2.20 -2.74 13.09
N GLN A 121 -1.58 -3.13 14.18
CA GLN A 121 -1.25 -4.52 14.48
C GLN A 121 -2.30 -5.06 15.43
N CYS A 122 -2.99 -6.11 15.02
CA CYS A 122 -4.03 -6.76 15.80
C CYS A 122 -3.56 -8.14 16.25
N SER A 123 -3.97 -8.54 17.45
CA SER A 123 -3.83 -9.91 17.94
C SER A 123 -5.19 -10.59 17.98
N TYR A 124 -5.24 -11.88 17.71
CA TYR A 124 -6.43 -12.71 17.79
C TYR A 124 -6.09 -14.10 18.28
N CYS A 125 -7.06 -14.80 18.90
CA CYS A 125 -6.89 -16.13 19.39
C CYS A 125 -7.67 -17.11 18.52
N TYR A 126 -7.02 -18.17 18.06
CA TYR A 126 -7.67 -19.25 17.33
C TYR A 126 -7.03 -20.58 17.70
N GLY A 127 -7.86 -21.60 18.03
CA GLY A 127 -7.37 -22.93 18.45
C GLY A 127 -6.47 -22.91 19.68
N GLY A 128 -6.69 -21.98 20.62
CA GLY A 128 -5.88 -21.83 21.84
C GLY A 128 -4.51 -21.17 21.63
N ARG A 129 -4.20 -20.72 20.41
CA ARG A 129 -2.97 -19.99 20.08
C ARG A 129 -3.26 -18.55 19.72
N THR A 130 -2.36 -17.65 20.13
CA THR A 130 -2.45 -16.23 19.79
C THR A 130 -1.63 -15.93 18.54
N TYR A 131 -2.26 -15.29 17.57
CA TYR A 131 -1.66 -14.85 16.32
C TYR A 131 -1.68 -13.34 16.22
N THR A 132 -0.80 -12.78 15.39
CA THR A 132 -0.76 -11.34 15.11
C THR A 132 -0.89 -11.10 13.62
N VAL A 133 -1.65 -10.08 13.26
CA VAL A 133 -1.86 -9.65 11.88
C VAL A 133 -1.73 -8.13 11.77
N LYS A 134 -1.19 -7.66 10.64
CA LYS A 134 -1.09 -6.22 10.34
C LYS A 134 -2.22 -5.81 9.40
N SER A 135 -2.79 -4.64 9.67
CA SER A 135 -3.78 -4.04 8.78
C SER A 135 -3.15 -3.56 7.46
N LEU A 136 -4.00 -3.14 6.54
CA LEU A 136 -3.60 -2.33 5.40
C LEU A 136 -3.05 -0.98 5.85
N LEU A 137 -2.40 -0.28 4.92
CA LEU A 137 -2.04 1.12 5.08
C LEU A 137 -3.32 1.96 5.15
N SER A 138 -3.49 2.69 6.22
CA SER A 138 -4.55 3.69 6.36
C SER A 138 -3.94 5.08 6.39
N TRP A 139 -4.53 5.99 5.68
CA TRP A 139 -4.12 7.40 5.62
C TRP A 139 -4.87 8.27 6.63
N ILE A 140 -5.77 7.65 7.38
CA ILE A 140 -6.52 8.26 8.47
C ILE A 140 -6.04 7.63 9.76
N LYS A 141 -5.86 8.43 10.81
CA LYS A 141 -5.46 7.96 12.12
C LYS A 141 -6.56 7.09 12.72
N PRO A 142 -6.26 5.89 13.23
CA PRO A 142 -7.25 5.09 13.95
C PRO A 142 -7.58 5.76 15.29
N ALA A 143 -8.84 5.75 15.67
CA ALA A 143 -9.26 6.17 17.00
C ALA A 143 -8.61 5.25 18.05
N THR A 144 -8.14 5.83 19.16
CA THR A 144 -7.36 5.12 20.19
C THR A 144 -8.23 4.32 21.17
N ASP A 145 -9.55 4.38 21.05
CA ASP A 145 -10.48 3.67 21.90
C ASP A 145 -10.36 2.15 21.72
N PHE A 146 -10.71 1.40 22.77
CA PHE A 146 -10.74 -0.06 22.81
C PHE A 146 -11.60 -0.63 21.68
N GLN A 147 -10.98 -0.84 20.53
CA GLN A 147 -11.65 -1.36 19.35
C GLN A 147 -11.41 -2.87 19.22
N GLN A 148 -12.43 -3.55 18.79
CA GLN A 148 -12.41 -4.98 18.51
C GLN A 148 -12.61 -5.20 17.00
N PRO A 149 -11.53 -5.07 16.19
CA PRO A 149 -11.63 -5.26 14.75
C PRO A 149 -11.97 -6.70 14.42
N VAL A 150 -12.75 -6.89 13.36
CA VAL A 150 -13.04 -8.21 12.81
C VAL A 150 -11.87 -8.65 11.94
N ILE A 151 -11.44 -9.89 12.16
CA ILE A 151 -10.33 -10.51 11.43
C ILE A 151 -10.87 -11.75 10.73
N TYR A 152 -10.69 -11.82 9.41
CA TYR A 152 -10.99 -13.00 8.62
C TYR A 152 -9.75 -13.86 8.48
N LEU A 153 -9.84 -15.14 8.79
CA LEU A 153 -8.75 -16.09 8.73
C LEU A 153 -9.10 -17.35 7.92
N ASP A 154 -8.07 -18.00 7.39
CA ASP A 154 -8.21 -19.30 6.78
C ASP A 154 -8.18 -20.38 7.88
N PRO A 155 -9.24 -21.22 8.04
CA PRO A 155 -9.25 -22.27 9.04
C PRO A 155 -8.14 -23.31 8.85
N ARG A 156 -7.64 -23.48 7.62
CA ARG A 156 -6.55 -24.41 7.31
C ARG A 156 -5.17 -23.83 7.65
N ASN A 157 -5.04 -22.50 7.55
CA ASN A 157 -3.79 -21.81 7.85
C ASN A 157 -4.07 -20.47 8.58
N PRO A 158 -4.18 -20.51 9.92
CA PRO A 158 -4.54 -19.34 10.72
C PRO A 158 -3.58 -18.16 10.59
N VAL A 159 -2.35 -18.38 10.13
CA VAL A 159 -1.38 -17.30 9.88
C VAL A 159 -1.83 -16.38 8.74
N HIS A 160 -2.61 -16.92 7.79
CA HIS A 160 -3.19 -16.14 6.70
C HIS A 160 -4.49 -15.49 7.16
N ALA A 161 -4.37 -14.30 7.72
CA ALA A 161 -5.48 -13.52 8.22
C ALA A 161 -5.50 -12.12 7.60
N TYR A 162 -6.69 -11.53 7.57
CA TYR A 162 -6.96 -10.19 7.05
C TYR A 162 -7.81 -9.41 8.06
N VAL A 163 -7.38 -8.19 8.37
CA VAL A 163 -8.14 -7.27 9.24
C VAL A 163 -9.13 -6.49 8.39
N ASP A 164 -10.40 -6.55 8.76
CA ASP A 164 -11.43 -5.76 8.08
C ASP A 164 -11.32 -4.29 8.50
N MET A 165 -10.89 -3.46 7.55
CA MET A 165 -10.68 -2.03 7.77
C MET A 165 -12.00 -1.29 8.04
N ASP A 166 -13.13 -1.83 7.58
CA ASP A 166 -14.46 -1.23 7.76
C ASP A 166 -14.93 -1.32 9.23
N THR A 167 -14.33 -2.24 10.01
CA THR A 167 -14.66 -2.43 11.43
C THR A 167 -13.82 -1.59 12.38
N ILE A 168 -12.79 -0.92 11.87
CA ILE A 168 -11.94 -0.01 12.64
C ILE A 168 -12.57 1.39 12.59
N LYS A 169 -12.75 2.01 13.73
CA LYS A 169 -13.16 3.41 13.82
C LYS A 169 -11.94 4.30 13.56
N TRP A 170 -12.10 5.26 12.68
CA TRP A 170 -11.07 6.22 12.29
C TRP A 170 -11.39 7.57 12.89
N GLU A 171 -10.39 8.31 13.34
CA GLU A 171 -10.58 9.70 13.74
C GLU A 171 -10.94 10.50 12.48
N LEU A 172 -12.13 11.08 12.46
CA LEU A 172 -12.47 12.08 11.46
C LEU A 172 -11.59 13.29 11.76
N SER A 173 -10.48 13.45 11.04
CA SER A 173 -9.71 14.68 11.12
C SER A 173 -10.59 15.79 10.57
N SER A 174 -11.09 16.64 11.47
CA SER A 174 -11.65 17.93 11.12
C SER A 174 -10.50 18.79 10.55
N PHE A 175 -10.39 18.81 9.21
CA PHE A 175 -9.63 19.81 8.49
C PHE A 175 -10.54 20.96 8.08
#